data_25408d55eabf9c9e3bbb38d3c9835ddd
#
_entry.id   25408d55eabf9c9e3bbb38d3c9835ddd
#
_cell.length_a   1.000
_cell.length_b   1.000
_cell.length_c   1.000
_cell.angle_alpha   90.00
_cell.angle_beta   90.00
_cell.angle_gamma   90.00
#
_symmetry.space_group_name_H-M   'P 1'
#
loop_
_entity.id
_entity.type
_entity.pdbx_description
1 polymer ?
#
loop_
_entity_poly.entity_id
_entity_poly.type
_entity_poly.pdbx_seq_one_letter_code
_entity_poly.pdbx_strand_id
1 'polypeptide(L)'
;DESTTIKTPTAKRTKNIIGLGKYAKYRRVMTGSPITKNPLDLYTQCEFLDPYLLDFASYYAFRNRYAEMKTMHLRGRSIQVVHAFQNLSELSDKLQPFSYRVLKEDCLDLPPKNFIKRHITLTPEQKKVYEQMKKQAMAVLNGKVTSTMTVLTQLMRLHQITCGHFTADDGSVQTINNNRVNELLNILEETEGKAIIWANYQKDITQIVESIEKEYGPGSVVDYYGLTAQEDRQDNIRQFQSDPKCRFLVGTPSTGGYGITLTAANTVIYYSNGYDLEKRLQSEDRAHRIGQKKNVTYIDIIAEDTVDEKIVKALRNKINIASEVLGEELKDWI
;
A
#
# COMPACT_ATOMS: atom_id res chain seq x y z
N ASP A 1 7.36 17.25 -7.30
CA ASP A 1 6.19 16.38 -7.20
C ASP A 1 6.57 15.04 -6.55
N GLU A 2 5.63 14.37 -5.88
CA GLU A 2 5.83 13.09 -5.17
C GLU A 2 7.02 13.12 -4.19
N SER A 3 7.03 14.10 -3.28
CA SER A 3 8.14 14.33 -2.34
C SER A 3 8.37 13.19 -1.35
N THR A 4 7.40 12.29 -1.17
CA THR A 4 7.57 11.06 -0.39
C THR A 4 8.70 10.17 -0.88
N THR A 5 9.13 10.33 -2.12
CA THR A 5 10.29 9.60 -2.68
C THR A 5 11.61 9.96 -2.00
N ILE A 6 11.69 11.09 -1.30
CA ILE A 6 12.86 11.55 -0.53
C ILE A 6 12.69 11.44 0.98
N LYS A 7 11.71 10.69 1.49
CA LYS A 7 11.44 10.53 2.93
C LYS A 7 12.51 9.81 3.75
N THR A 8 13.43 9.10 3.10
CA THR A 8 14.46 8.29 3.79
C THR A 8 15.81 9.02 3.80
N PRO A 9 16.31 9.48 4.97
CA PRO A 9 17.53 10.32 5.05
C PRO A 9 18.78 9.66 4.48
N THR A 10 18.89 8.33 4.62
CA THR A 10 20.09 7.58 4.20
C THR A 10 20.09 7.22 2.72
N ALA A 11 18.95 7.35 2.03
CA ALA A 11 18.83 6.97 0.64
C ALA A 11 19.66 7.87 -0.29
N LYS A 12 20.36 7.27 -1.25
CA LYS A 12 21.16 8.01 -2.24
C LYS A 12 20.34 9.05 -3.00
N ARG A 13 19.09 8.70 -3.37
CA ARG A 13 18.15 9.61 -4.01
C ARG A 13 17.91 10.86 -3.16
N THR A 14 17.59 10.70 -1.88
CA THR A 14 17.33 11.80 -0.94
C THR A 14 18.53 12.75 -0.86
N LYS A 15 19.73 12.20 -0.65
CA LYS A 15 20.97 12.98 -0.58
C LYS A 15 21.24 13.77 -1.87
N ASN A 16 21.04 13.12 -3.03
CA ASN A 16 21.24 13.77 -4.31
C ASN A 16 20.22 14.91 -4.54
N ILE A 17 18.96 14.69 -4.25
CA ILE A 17 17.89 15.70 -4.42
C ILE A 17 18.10 16.87 -3.48
N ILE A 18 18.41 16.64 -2.19
CA ILE A 18 18.75 17.71 -1.25
C ILE A 18 19.99 18.47 -1.73
N GLY A 19 21.02 17.77 -2.23
CA GLY A 19 22.21 18.39 -2.79
C GLY A 19 21.91 19.30 -3.98
N LEU A 20 21.06 18.84 -4.91
CA LEU A 20 20.61 19.64 -6.06
C LEU A 20 19.76 20.84 -5.62
N GLY A 21 18.95 20.68 -4.57
CA GLY A 21 18.12 21.75 -4.02
C GLY A 21 18.93 22.99 -3.57
N LYS A 22 20.20 22.82 -3.17
CA LYS A 22 21.07 23.92 -2.76
C LYS A 22 21.35 24.94 -3.88
N TYR A 23 21.23 24.54 -5.13
CA TYR A 23 21.42 25.41 -6.29
C TYR A 23 20.12 26.11 -6.73
N ALA A 24 18.98 25.74 -6.15
CA ALA A 24 17.69 26.33 -6.48
C ALA A 24 17.40 27.55 -5.60
N LYS A 25 17.02 28.66 -6.24
CA LYS A 25 16.61 29.88 -5.52
C LYS A 25 15.29 29.69 -4.76
N TYR A 26 14.36 28.92 -5.33
CA TYR A 26 13.06 28.61 -4.74
C TYR A 26 12.84 27.11 -4.76
N ARG A 27 12.35 26.56 -3.64
CA ARG A 27 12.08 25.14 -3.49
C ARG A 27 10.65 24.94 -3.04
N ARG A 28 9.99 23.96 -3.63
CA ARG A 28 8.63 23.54 -3.29
C ARG A 28 8.53 22.04 -3.31
N VAL A 29 7.73 21.48 -2.43
CA VAL A 29 7.36 20.06 -2.45
C VAL A 29 5.85 19.94 -2.68
N MET A 30 5.45 18.94 -3.44
CA MET A 30 4.05 18.60 -3.69
C MET A 30 3.87 17.11 -3.47
N THR A 31 2.84 16.75 -2.72
CA THR A 31 2.45 15.36 -2.49
C THR A 31 1.04 15.31 -1.96
N GLY A 32 0.30 14.28 -2.32
CA GLY A 32 -1.02 14.00 -1.75
C GLY A 32 -0.97 13.41 -0.34
N SER A 33 0.18 12.84 0.07
CA SER A 33 0.34 12.16 1.36
C SER A 33 1.77 12.29 1.86
N PRO A 34 2.12 13.36 2.59
CA PRO A 34 3.49 13.61 3.05
C PRO A 34 3.97 12.60 4.10
N ILE A 35 3.03 11.97 4.81
CA ILE A 35 3.27 10.93 5.83
C ILE A 35 2.65 9.62 5.33
N THR A 36 3.49 8.66 4.99
CA THR A 36 3.05 7.38 4.45
C THR A 36 3.55 6.18 5.25
N LYS A 37 4.66 6.36 5.94
CA LYS A 37 5.22 5.35 6.84
C LYS A 37 5.04 5.75 8.30
N ASN A 38 5.51 6.95 8.64
CA ASN A 38 5.41 7.51 9.98
C ASN A 38 5.78 9.02 9.94
N PRO A 39 5.57 9.78 11.03
CA PRO A 39 5.84 11.21 11.08
C PRO A 39 7.28 11.63 10.73
N LEU A 40 8.24 10.71 10.88
CA LEU A 40 9.66 10.98 10.55
C LEU A 40 9.89 11.14 9.04
N ASP A 41 8.92 10.76 8.20
CA ASP A 41 8.94 10.97 6.75
C ASP A 41 9.01 12.45 6.38
N LEU A 42 8.60 13.35 7.29
CA LEU A 42 8.57 14.79 7.07
C LEU A 42 9.97 15.45 7.10
N TYR A 43 10.89 14.90 7.89
CA TYR A 43 12.19 15.56 8.13
C TYR A 43 12.92 15.93 6.84
N THR A 44 13.17 14.97 5.99
CA THR A 44 13.94 15.20 4.75
C THR A 44 13.17 15.97 3.68
N GLN A 45 11.85 15.91 3.70
CA GLN A 45 11.01 16.74 2.84
C GLN A 45 11.10 18.20 3.24
N CYS A 46 11.07 18.49 4.55
CA CYS A 46 11.28 19.85 5.07
C CYS A 46 12.75 20.31 4.92
N GLU A 47 13.73 19.43 5.14
CA GLU A 47 15.16 19.71 4.91
C GLU A 47 15.43 20.10 3.44
N PHE A 48 14.72 19.52 2.48
CA PHE A 48 14.80 19.93 1.08
C PHE A 48 14.30 21.37 0.88
N LEU A 49 13.25 21.79 1.60
CA LEU A 49 12.74 23.16 1.53
C LEU A 49 13.73 24.15 2.17
N ASP A 50 14.06 23.92 3.42
CA ASP A 50 15.08 24.67 4.18
C ASP A 50 15.62 23.77 5.30
N PRO A 51 16.96 23.67 5.47
CA PRO A 51 17.58 22.83 6.50
C PRO A 51 17.17 23.17 7.95
N TYR A 52 16.71 24.38 8.20
CA TYR A 52 16.34 24.86 9.55
C TYR A 52 14.83 24.99 9.74
N LEU A 53 14.03 24.60 8.76
CA LEU A 53 12.58 24.82 8.74
C LEU A 53 11.84 24.23 9.96
N LEU A 54 12.34 23.12 10.50
CA LEU A 54 11.76 22.44 11.67
C LEU A 54 12.53 22.69 12.98
N ASP A 55 13.53 23.58 12.99
CA ASP A 55 14.39 23.91 14.13
C ASP A 55 15.17 22.73 14.71
N PHE A 56 15.55 21.76 13.87
CA PHE A 56 16.37 20.63 14.29
C PHE A 56 17.70 20.58 13.55
N ALA A 57 18.79 20.47 14.30
CA ALA A 57 20.14 20.40 13.74
C ALA A 57 20.42 19.07 13.01
N SER A 58 19.62 18.02 13.24
CA SER A 58 19.80 16.70 12.61
C SER A 58 18.54 15.87 12.65
N TYR A 59 18.48 14.88 11.75
CA TYR A 59 17.44 13.83 11.76
C TYR A 59 17.33 13.12 13.11
N TYR A 60 18.46 12.87 13.79
CA TYR A 60 18.44 12.19 15.09
C TYR A 60 17.82 13.04 16.19
N ALA A 61 18.04 14.34 16.19
CA ALA A 61 17.40 15.27 17.12
C ALA A 61 15.89 15.31 16.88
N PHE A 62 15.46 15.44 15.63
CA PHE A 62 14.06 15.36 15.21
C PHE A 62 13.42 14.03 15.62
N ARG A 63 14.05 12.91 15.30
CA ARG A 63 13.56 11.58 15.66
C ARG A 63 13.36 11.45 17.17
N ASN A 64 14.34 11.85 17.98
CA ASN A 64 14.26 11.72 19.44
C ASN A 64 13.20 12.63 20.06
N ARG A 65 12.84 13.74 19.39
CA ARG A 65 11.73 14.61 19.83
C ARG A 65 10.36 13.98 19.57
N TYR A 66 10.18 13.33 18.41
CA TYR A 66 8.87 12.86 17.96
C TYR A 66 8.69 11.35 18.02
N ALA A 67 9.70 10.60 18.43
CA ALA A 67 9.61 9.14 18.55
C ALA A 67 10.23 8.65 19.87
N GLU A 68 9.51 7.78 20.56
CA GLU A 68 10.03 7.00 21.66
C GLU A 68 10.84 5.82 21.12
N MET A 69 12.09 5.74 21.54
CA MET A 69 13.00 4.71 21.09
C MET A 69 13.13 3.60 22.14
N LYS A 70 12.96 2.35 21.70
CA LYS A 70 13.20 1.17 22.54
C LYS A 70 14.42 0.40 22.07
N THR A 71 15.27 0.03 22.98
CA THR A 71 16.40 -0.84 22.68
C THR A 71 15.93 -2.28 22.56
N MET A 72 16.16 -2.90 21.41
CA MET A 72 16.00 -4.33 21.21
C MET A 72 17.38 -4.99 21.12
N HIS A 73 17.57 -6.05 21.87
CA HIS A 73 18.80 -6.83 21.83
C HIS A 73 18.62 -7.99 20.83
N LEU A 74 19.34 -7.90 19.71
CA LEU A 74 19.35 -8.92 18.67
C LEU A 74 20.78 -9.44 18.46
N ARG A 75 21.01 -10.71 18.75
CA ARG A 75 22.32 -11.38 18.54
C ARG A 75 23.53 -10.63 19.12
N GLY A 76 23.43 -10.17 20.37
CA GLY A 76 24.52 -9.43 21.01
C GLY A 76 24.73 -8.02 20.48
N ARG A 77 23.87 -7.53 19.59
CA ARG A 77 23.81 -6.13 19.14
C ARG A 77 22.55 -5.47 19.68
N SER A 78 22.72 -4.27 20.20
CA SER A 78 21.62 -3.41 20.61
C SER A 78 21.20 -2.54 19.41
N ILE A 79 19.95 -2.65 19.00
CA ILE A 79 19.36 -1.78 17.97
C ILE A 79 18.27 -0.92 18.59
N GLN A 80 18.20 0.34 18.15
CA GLN A 80 17.13 1.24 18.53
C GLN A 80 15.99 1.13 17.53
N VAL A 81 14.78 0.83 18.01
CA VAL A 81 13.57 0.78 17.22
C VAL A 81 12.57 1.79 17.74
N VAL A 82 11.77 2.36 16.86
CA VAL A 82 10.66 3.24 17.24
C VAL A 82 9.60 2.37 17.93
N HIS A 83 9.24 2.75 19.15
CA HIS A 83 8.19 2.10 19.93
C HIS A 83 6.85 2.82 19.81
N ALA A 84 6.87 4.14 19.92
CA ALA A 84 5.70 5.01 19.82
C ALA A 84 6.09 6.36 19.22
N PHE A 85 5.10 7.16 18.87
CA PHE A 85 5.30 8.56 18.48
C PHE A 85 4.71 9.47 19.55
N GLN A 86 5.29 10.66 19.69
CA GLN A 86 4.94 11.64 20.71
C GLN A 86 5.03 13.06 20.15
N ASN A 87 4.44 14.04 20.86
CA ASN A 87 4.48 15.47 20.51
C ASN A 87 3.94 15.77 19.09
N LEU A 88 2.95 15.00 18.61
CA LEU A 88 2.47 15.11 17.24
C LEU A 88 1.73 16.43 16.98
N SER A 89 1.05 17.00 17.99
CA SER A 89 0.44 18.33 17.89
C SER A 89 1.48 19.43 17.69
N GLU A 90 2.61 19.39 18.43
CA GLU A 90 3.72 20.32 18.21
C GLU A 90 4.27 20.24 16.78
N LEU A 91 4.38 19.02 16.24
CA LEU A 91 4.82 18.83 14.86
C LEU A 91 3.81 19.41 13.87
N SER A 92 2.52 19.24 14.12
CA SER A 92 1.44 19.86 13.33
C SER A 92 1.56 21.38 13.33
N ASP A 93 1.71 21.98 14.50
CA ASP A 93 1.84 23.43 14.65
C ASP A 93 3.08 23.99 13.91
N LYS A 94 4.18 23.24 13.92
CA LYS A 94 5.39 23.60 13.16
C LYS A 94 5.21 23.56 11.66
N LEU A 95 4.33 22.70 11.14
CA LEU A 95 4.07 22.60 9.70
C LEU A 95 3.18 23.72 9.16
N GLN A 96 2.22 24.18 9.94
CA GLN A 96 1.21 25.16 9.52
C GLN A 96 1.76 26.42 8.84
N PRO A 97 2.84 27.07 9.35
CA PRO A 97 3.30 28.35 8.79
C PRO A 97 3.80 28.28 7.34
N PHE A 98 4.22 27.12 6.86
CA PHE A 98 4.82 26.98 5.53
C PHE A 98 4.17 25.91 4.66
N SER A 99 3.15 25.22 5.16
CA SER A 99 2.41 24.20 4.41
C SER A 99 1.01 24.70 4.05
N TYR A 100 0.56 24.34 2.86
CA TYR A 100 -0.81 24.55 2.45
C TYR A 100 -1.41 23.21 2.00
N ARG A 101 -2.58 22.90 2.51
CA ARG A 101 -3.28 21.67 2.24
C ARG A 101 -4.65 21.95 1.65
N VAL A 102 -5.01 21.14 0.68
CA VAL A 102 -6.33 21.15 0.04
C VAL A 102 -6.86 19.73 0.06
N LEU A 103 -8.00 19.51 0.66
CA LEU A 103 -8.68 18.23 0.64
C LEU A 103 -9.51 18.11 -0.62
N LYS A 104 -9.67 16.89 -1.14
CA LYS A 104 -10.50 16.63 -2.31
C LYS A 104 -11.96 17.00 -2.07
N GLU A 105 -12.46 16.75 -0.88
CA GLU A 105 -13.82 17.06 -0.43
C GLU A 105 -14.11 18.56 -0.39
N ASP A 106 -13.10 19.42 -0.19
CA ASP A 106 -13.24 20.86 -0.18
C ASP A 106 -13.30 21.47 -1.59
N CYS A 107 -12.77 20.78 -2.59
CA CYS A 107 -12.54 21.34 -3.93
C CYS A 107 -13.20 20.58 -5.05
N LEU A 108 -13.64 19.36 -4.81
CA LEU A 108 -14.21 18.47 -5.83
C LEU A 108 -15.53 17.89 -5.34
N ASP A 109 -16.55 18.03 -6.17
CA ASP A 109 -17.81 17.31 -5.99
C ASP A 109 -17.64 15.87 -6.51
N LEU A 110 -17.10 15.01 -5.67
CA LEU A 110 -16.91 13.60 -5.98
C LEU A 110 -17.93 12.74 -5.23
N PRO A 111 -18.42 11.67 -5.85
CA PRO A 111 -19.31 10.73 -5.19
C PRO A 111 -18.68 10.09 -3.95
N PRO A 112 -19.48 9.64 -2.97
CA PRO A 112 -18.98 8.99 -1.77
C PRO A 112 -18.15 7.75 -2.06
N LYS A 113 -17.21 7.44 -1.12
CA LYS A 113 -16.49 6.18 -1.04
C LYS A 113 -17.21 5.24 -0.08
N ASN A 114 -17.39 3.98 -0.48
CA ASN A 114 -17.89 2.92 0.37
C ASN A 114 -16.78 1.89 0.60
N PHE A 115 -16.66 1.38 1.83
CA PHE A 115 -15.64 0.39 2.18
C PHE A 115 -16.30 -0.86 2.75
N ILE A 116 -15.95 -2.02 2.18
CA ILE A 116 -16.53 -3.32 2.51
C ILE A 116 -15.39 -4.30 2.78
N LYS A 117 -15.54 -5.14 3.79
CA LYS A 117 -14.67 -6.27 4.06
C LYS A 117 -15.38 -7.56 3.69
N ARG A 118 -14.71 -8.42 2.94
CA ARG A 118 -15.16 -9.76 2.61
C ARG A 118 -14.21 -10.75 3.27
N HIS A 119 -14.72 -11.46 4.25
CA HIS A 119 -13.95 -12.41 5.05
C HIS A 119 -14.00 -13.79 4.41
N ILE A 120 -12.84 -14.42 4.33
CA ILE A 120 -12.70 -15.80 3.85
C ILE A 120 -11.96 -16.64 4.89
N THR A 121 -12.27 -17.93 4.93
CA THR A 121 -11.52 -18.90 5.72
C THR A 121 -10.48 -19.61 4.85
N LEU A 122 -9.35 -19.95 5.44
CA LEU A 122 -8.36 -20.81 4.77
C LEU A 122 -8.93 -22.21 4.53
N THR A 123 -8.60 -22.82 3.39
CA THR A 123 -8.87 -24.25 3.19
C THR A 123 -8.10 -25.10 4.20
N PRO A 124 -8.51 -26.35 4.49
CA PRO A 124 -7.76 -27.22 5.40
C PRO A 124 -6.30 -27.39 5.01
N GLU A 125 -6.01 -27.47 3.72
CA GLU A 125 -4.65 -27.56 3.19
C GLU A 125 -3.87 -26.28 3.44
N GLN A 126 -4.42 -25.12 3.09
CA GLN A 126 -3.80 -23.80 3.39
C GLN A 126 -3.53 -23.64 4.88
N LYS A 127 -4.51 -23.98 5.74
CA LYS A 127 -4.37 -23.85 7.19
C LYS A 127 -3.23 -24.69 7.72
N LYS A 128 -3.06 -25.92 7.23
CA LYS A 128 -1.95 -26.79 7.61
C LYS A 128 -0.59 -26.16 7.24
N VAL A 129 -0.45 -25.71 6.00
CA VAL A 129 0.79 -25.08 5.50
C VAL A 129 1.05 -23.76 6.23
N TYR A 130 0.01 -22.95 6.46
CA TYR A 130 0.09 -21.67 7.16
C TYR A 130 0.58 -21.85 8.61
N GLU A 131 0.02 -22.79 9.36
CA GLU A 131 0.44 -23.05 10.74
C GLU A 131 1.86 -23.63 10.83
N GLN A 132 2.27 -24.47 9.88
CA GLN A 132 3.67 -24.93 9.79
C GLN A 132 4.63 -23.75 9.57
N MET A 133 4.34 -22.89 8.61
CA MET A 133 5.14 -21.69 8.32
C MET A 133 5.15 -20.72 9.50
N LYS A 134 4.02 -20.52 10.18
CA LYS A 134 3.89 -19.67 11.36
C LYS A 134 4.74 -20.19 12.54
N LYS A 135 4.76 -21.51 12.78
CA LYS A 135 5.64 -22.14 13.78
C LYS A 135 7.12 -21.93 13.46
N GLN A 136 7.51 -22.08 12.20
CA GLN A 136 8.87 -21.80 11.75
C GLN A 136 9.23 -20.31 11.94
N ALA A 137 8.35 -19.40 11.55
CA ALA A 137 8.53 -17.96 11.74
C ALA A 137 8.68 -17.60 13.22
N MET A 138 7.87 -18.18 14.10
CA MET A 138 7.95 -17.99 15.55
C MET A 138 9.24 -18.59 16.14
N ALA A 139 9.69 -19.74 15.68
CA ALA A 139 10.95 -20.33 16.10
C ALA A 139 12.16 -19.44 15.70
N VAL A 140 12.10 -18.84 14.52
CA VAL A 140 13.09 -17.84 14.07
C VAL A 140 13.06 -16.59 14.95
N LEU A 141 11.90 -16.10 15.34
CA LEU A 141 11.75 -14.92 16.21
C LEU A 141 12.21 -15.21 17.66
N ASN A 142 11.82 -16.35 18.21
CA ASN A 142 12.09 -16.70 19.63
C ASN A 142 13.49 -17.21 19.88
N GLY A 143 14.17 -17.57 18.86
CA GLY A 143 15.27 -18.40 19.23
C GLY A 143 16.55 -18.11 18.59
N LYS A 144 16.88 -17.33 17.95
CA LYS A 144 18.32 -17.46 17.72
C LYS A 144 18.86 -17.11 16.33
N VAL A 145 18.02 -16.97 15.31
CA VAL A 145 18.49 -16.65 13.96
C VAL A 145 17.65 -15.54 13.36
N THR A 146 18.02 -14.28 13.58
CA THR A 146 17.20 -13.22 12.96
C THR A 146 18.03 -12.13 12.34
N SER A 147 18.07 -12.13 11.01
CA SER A 147 18.16 -10.87 10.29
C SER A 147 16.74 -10.33 10.08
N THR A 148 16.58 -9.03 10.02
CA THR A 148 15.30 -8.39 9.62
C THR A 148 14.79 -8.95 8.29
N MET A 149 15.68 -9.28 7.37
CA MET A 149 15.37 -9.93 6.10
C MET A 149 14.66 -11.27 6.28
N THR A 150 15.10 -12.10 7.23
CA THR A 150 14.47 -13.40 7.48
C THR A 150 13.03 -13.24 7.99
N VAL A 151 12.77 -12.26 8.88
CA VAL A 151 11.41 -11.98 9.39
C VAL A 151 10.50 -11.48 8.28
N LEU A 152 10.96 -10.54 7.47
CA LEU A 152 10.19 -10.03 6.34
C LEU A 152 9.87 -11.12 5.32
N THR A 153 10.82 -12.00 5.04
CA THR A 153 10.62 -13.15 4.14
C THR A 153 9.55 -14.10 4.69
N GLN A 154 9.57 -14.38 5.99
CA GLN A 154 8.56 -15.24 6.62
C GLN A 154 7.15 -14.62 6.58
N LEU A 155 7.03 -13.32 6.87
CA LEU A 155 5.76 -12.60 6.75
C LEU A 155 5.24 -12.61 5.32
N MET A 156 6.12 -12.42 4.34
CA MET A 156 5.77 -12.47 2.93
C MET A 156 5.29 -13.87 2.51
N ARG A 157 5.94 -14.95 2.98
CA ARG A 157 5.52 -16.33 2.74
C ARG A 157 4.15 -16.63 3.37
N LEU A 158 3.91 -16.20 4.61
CA LEU A 158 2.60 -16.32 5.25
C LEU A 158 1.51 -15.63 4.43
N HIS A 159 1.78 -14.43 3.92
CA HIS A 159 0.84 -13.70 3.07
C HIS A 159 0.63 -14.37 1.71
N GLN A 160 1.68 -14.94 1.09
CA GLN A 160 1.53 -15.73 -0.14
C GLN A 160 0.64 -16.96 0.08
N ILE A 161 0.77 -17.64 1.22
CA ILE A 161 -0.07 -18.79 1.55
C ILE A 161 -1.54 -18.38 1.66
N THR A 162 -1.87 -17.21 2.22
CA THR A 162 -3.25 -16.71 2.24
C THR A 162 -3.78 -16.43 0.84
N CYS A 163 -2.91 -16.15 -0.12
CA CYS A 163 -3.25 -15.96 -1.54
C CYS A 163 -3.30 -17.28 -2.34
N GLY A 164 -2.97 -18.43 -1.73
CA GLY A 164 -3.03 -19.75 -2.37
C GLY A 164 -1.75 -20.17 -3.09
N HIS A 165 -0.61 -19.60 -2.75
CA HIS A 165 0.68 -20.02 -3.27
C HIS A 165 1.80 -19.72 -2.26
N PHE A 166 2.97 -20.29 -2.47
CA PHE A 166 4.19 -19.88 -1.79
C PHE A 166 5.42 -20.20 -2.63
N THR A 167 6.49 -19.45 -2.41
CA THR A 167 7.78 -19.70 -3.05
C THR A 167 8.61 -20.57 -2.12
N ALA A 168 9.00 -21.74 -2.57
CA ALA A 168 9.88 -22.67 -1.85
C ALA A 168 11.34 -22.15 -1.84
N ASP A 169 12.20 -22.78 -1.04
CA ASP A 169 13.61 -22.34 -0.90
C ASP A 169 14.43 -22.53 -2.18
N ASP A 170 14.03 -23.44 -3.05
CA ASP A 170 14.61 -23.66 -4.38
C ASP A 170 14.12 -22.66 -5.46
N GLY A 171 13.24 -21.71 -5.08
CA GLY A 171 12.65 -20.73 -5.96
C GLY A 171 11.41 -21.22 -6.72
N SER A 172 11.01 -22.47 -6.58
CA SER A 172 9.78 -22.99 -7.19
C SER A 172 8.54 -22.40 -6.54
N VAL A 173 7.51 -22.12 -7.33
CA VAL A 173 6.22 -21.63 -6.85
C VAL A 173 5.25 -22.80 -6.74
N GLN A 174 4.82 -23.07 -5.52
CA GLN A 174 3.81 -24.07 -5.22
C GLN A 174 2.43 -23.41 -5.15
N THR A 175 1.43 -24.02 -5.79
CA THR A 175 0.03 -23.57 -5.74
C THR A 175 -0.75 -24.41 -4.73
N ILE A 176 -1.58 -23.76 -3.95
CA ILE A 176 -2.46 -24.38 -2.95
C ILE A 176 -3.89 -23.98 -3.28
N ASN A 177 -4.83 -24.91 -3.21
CA ASN A 177 -6.25 -24.60 -3.38
C ASN A 177 -6.69 -23.57 -2.34
N ASN A 178 -7.40 -22.53 -2.76
CA ASN A 178 -7.78 -21.41 -1.90
C ASN A 178 -9.19 -20.90 -2.19
N ASN A 179 -9.83 -20.31 -1.19
CA ASN A 179 -11.16 -19.75 -1.29
C ASN A 179 -11.18 -18.31 -1.84
N ARG A 180 -10.02 -17.66 -1.98
CA ARG A 180 -9.92 -16.24 -2.33
C ARG A 180 -10.35 -15.96 -3.78
N VAL A 181 -9.97 -16.85 -4.71
CA VAL A 181 -10.40 -16.74 -6.11
C VAL A 181 -11.89 -16.92 -6.24
N ASN A 182 -12.46 -17.92 -5.53
CA ASN A 182 -13.90 -18.14 -5.54
C ASN A 182 -14.66 -16.94 -5.00
N GLU A 183 -14.20 -16.37 -3.88
CA GLU A 183 -14.79 -15.16 -3.32
C GLU A 183 -14.64 -13.95 -4.25
N LEU A 184 -13.51 -13.82 -4.95
CA LEU A 184 -13.36 -12.78 -5.97
C LEU A 184 -14.42 -12.95 -7.08
N LEU A 185 -14.63 -14.16 -7.61
CA LEU A 185 -15.64 -14.40 -8.64
C LEU A 185 -17.05 -14.10 -8.15
N ASN A 186 -17.39 -14.45 -6.90
CA ASN A 186 -18.67 -14.08 -6.26
C ASN A 186 -18.85 -12.55 -6.23
N ILE A 187 -17.81 -11.80 -5.83
CA ILE A 187 -17.83 -10.34 -5.81
C ILE A 187 -18.01 -9.78 -7.23
N LEU A 188 -17.37 -10.35 -8.22
CA LEU A 188 -17.48 -9.90 -9.62
C LEU A 188 -18.88 -10.19 -10.20
N GLU A 189 -19.54 -11.27 -9.79
CA GLU A 189 -20.93 -11.57 -10.13
C GLU A 189 -21.89 -10.55 -9.51
N GLU A 190 -21.67 -10.17 -8.24
CA GLU A 190 -22.43 -9.13 -7.53
C GLU A 190 -22.17 -7.71 -8.09
N THR A 191 -21.08 -7.53 -8.87
CA THR A 191 -20.65 -6.19 -9.33
C THR A 191 -21.34 -5.80 -10.63
N GLU A 192 -22.07 -4.71 -10.58
CA GLU A 192 -22.57 -4.03 -11.78
C GLU A 192 -21.51 -3.10 -12.38
N GLY A 193 -21.20 -3.27 -13.68
CA GLY A 193 -20.25 -2.41 -14.38
C GLY A 193 -18.81 -2.92 -14.36
N LYS A 194 -17.85 -2.00 -14.28
CA LYS A 194 -16.42 -2.32 -14.36
C LYS A 194 -15.77 -2.35 -12.98
N ALA A 195 -14.85 -3.28 -12.79
CA ALA A 195 -14.08 -3.40 -11.55
C ALA A 195 -12.58 -3.39 -11.81
N ILE A 196 -11.84 -2.82 -10.84
CA ILE A 196 -10.38 -2.88 -10.75
C ILE A 196 -10.04 -3.90 -9.66
N ILE A 197 -9.14 -4.82 -9.94
CA ILE A 197 -8.65 -5.82 -9.00
C ILE A 197 -7.16 -5.57 -8.74
N TRP A 198 -6.82 -5.24 -7.50
CA TRP A 198 -5.45 -5.05 -7.07
C TRP A 198 -4.91 -6.27 -6.36
N ALA A 199 -3.80 -6.82 -6.84
CA ALA A 199 -3.09 -7.94 -6.24
C ALA A 199 -1.59 -7.64 -6.09
N ASN A 200 -0.95 -8.18 -5.05
CA ASN A 200 0.45 -7.87 -4.77
C ASN A 200 1.45 -8.79 -5.50
N TYR A 201 1.03 -9.98 -5.90
CA TYR A 201 1.92 -10.98 -6.48
C TYR A 201 1.59 -11.25 -7.94
N GLN A 202 2.62 -11.48 -8.75
CA GLN A 202 2.45 -11.80 -10.18
C GLN A 202 1.65 -13.09 -10.38
N LYS A 203 1.87 -14.08 -9.51
CA LYS A 203 1.13 -15.35 -9.56
C LYS A 203 -0.37 -15.14 -9.36
N ASP A 204 -0.75 -14.25 -8.44
CA ASP A 204 -2.15 -13.90 -8.23
C ASP A 204 -2.76 -13.30 -9.50
N ILE A 205 -2.06 -12.34 -10.12
CA ILE A 205 -2.54 -11.66 -11.34
C ILE A 205 -2.82 -12.67 -12.45
N THR A 206 -1.86 -13.55 -12.73
CA THR A 206 -2.03 -14.60 -13.76
C THR A 206 -3.24 -15.48 -13.45
N GLN A 207 -3.38 -15.96 -12.21
CA GLN A 207 -4.48 -16.81 -11.80
C GLN A 207 -5.84 -16.09 -11.88
N ILE A 208 -5.88 -14.82 -11.48
CA ILE A 208 -7.10 -13.98 -11.55
C ILE A 208 -7.52 -13.77 -12.99
N VAL A 209 -6.59 -13.41 -13.89
CA VAL A 209 -6.87 -13.21 -15.32
C VAL A 209 -7.42 -14.50 -15.94
N GLU A 210 -6.75 -15.64 -15.76
CA GLU A 210 -7.19 -16.93 -16.25
C GLU A 210 -8.60 -17.30 -15.73
N SER A 211 -8.87 -17.03 -14.44
CA SER A 211 -10.17 -17.34 -13.82
C SER A 211 -11.29 -16.45 -14.37
N ILE A 212 -11.02 -15.17 -14.60
CA ILE A 212 -11.98 -14.21 -15.17
C ILE A 212 -12.26 -14.55 -16.65
N GLU A 213 -11.23 -14.83 -17.44
CA GLU A 213 -11.43 -15.20 -18.84
C GLU A 213 -12.22 -16.50 -19.00
N LYS A 214 -12.01 -17.46 -18.10
CA LYS A 214 -12.79 -18.70 -18.07
C LYS A 214 -14.26 -18.46 -17.79
N GLU A 215 -14.59 -17.54 -16.86
CA GLU A 215 -15.96 -17.27 -16.42
C GLU A 215 -16.71 -16.30 -17.34
N TYR A 216 -16.04 -15.23 -17.76
CA TYR A 216 -16.65 -14.11 -18.50
C TYR A 216 -16.24 -14.07 -19.99
N GLY A 217 -15.38 -14.97 -20.43
CA GLY A 217 -14.91 -15.07 -21.82
C GLY A 217 -13.69 -14.20 -22.15
N PRO A 218 -13.04 -14.47 -23.30
CA PRO A 218 -11.86 -13.75 -23.75
C PRO A 218 -12.16 -12.26 -23.97
N GLY A 219 -11.21 -11.40 -23.57
CA GLY A 219 -11.31 -9.97 -23.70
C GLY A 219 -12.16 -9.28 -22.61
N SER A 220 -12.67 -10.03 -21.63
CA SER A 220 -13.39 -9.48 -20.46
C SER A 220 -12.47 -8.80 -19.47
N VAL A 221 -11.18 -9.08 -19.49
CA VAL A 221 -10.17 -8.60 -18.55
C VAL A 221 -8.91 -8.15 -19.30
N VAL A 222 -8.25 -7.13 -18.75
CA VAL A 222 -6.90 -6.71 -19.12
C VAL A 222 -6.02 -6.65 -17.90
N ASP A 223 -4.72 -6.83 -18.09
CA ASP A 223 -3.75 -6.71 -17.01
C ASP A 223 -2.96 -5.39 -17.05
N TYR A 224 -2.46 -4.98 -15.87
CA TYR A 224 -1.60 -3.81 -15.73
C TYR A 224 -0.61 -3.99 -14.58
N TYR A 225 0.53 -4.61 -14.86
CA TYR A 225 1.56 -4.88 -13.85
C TYR A 225 2.98 -4.86 -14.45
N GLY A 226 3.97 -5.32 -13.69
CA GLY A 226 5.38 -5.22 -14.10
C GLY A 226 5.74 -5.97 -15.38
N LEU A 227 5.06 -7.09 -15.67
CA LEU A 227 5.30 -7.90 -16.87
C LEU A 227 4.45 -7.50 -18.07
N THR A 228 3.40 -6.68 -17.90
CA THR A 228 2.66 -6.12 -19.04
C THR A 228 3.60 -5.30 -19.89
N ALA A 229 3.71 -5.64 -21.18
CA ALA A 229 4.57 -4.94 -22.12
C ALA A 229 4.26 -3.44 -22.16
N GLN A 230 5.28 -2.62 -22.33
CA GLN A 230 5.10 -1.17 -22.24
C GLN A 230 4.19 -0.62 -23.34
N GLU A 231 4.24 -1.20 -24.51
CA GLU A 231 3.37 -0.92 -25.65
C GLU A 231 1.91 -1.24 -25.35
N ASP A 232 1.62 -2.34 -24.67
CA ASP A 232 0.25 -2.79 -24.39
C ASP A 232 -0.41 -1.99 -23.25
N ARG A 233 0.37 -1.36 -22.38
CA ARG A 233 -0.15 -0.68 -21.18
C ARG A 233 -1.18 0.40 -21.50
N GLN A 234 -0.93 1.22 -22.51
CA GLN A 234 -1.85 2.29 -22.89
C GLN A 234 -3.11 1.75 -23.57
N ASP A 235 -2.96 0.71 -24.36
CA ASP A 235 -4.06 0.06 -25.07
C ASP A 235 -4.96 -0.70 -24.07
N ASN A 236 -4.39 -1.39 -23.09
CA ASN A 236 -5.14 -2.02 -22.01
C ASN A 236 -5.97 -1.00 -21.21
N ILE A 237 -5.40 0.18 -20.90
CA ILE A 237 -6.14 1.25 -20.23
C ILE A 237 -7.28 1.75 -21.12
N ARG A 238 -7.04 2.01 -22.41
CA ARG A 238 -8.07 2.46 -23.35
C ARG A 238 -9.19 1.42 -23.49
N GLN A 239 -8.83 0.14 -23.65
CA GLN A 239 -9.78 -0.95 -23.75
C GLN A 239 -10.63 -1.02 -22.48
N PHE A 240 -10.01 -0.99 -21.29
CA PHE A 240 -10.75 -0.97 -20.03
C PHE A 240 -11.69 0.24 -19.92
N GLN A 241 -11.26 1.44 -20.35
CA GLN A 241 -12.07 2.63 -20.23
C GLN A 241 -13.26 2.66 -21.22
N SER A 242 -13.07 2.18 -22.45
CA SER A 242 -14.03 2.41 -23.55
C SER A 242 -14.78 1.16 -24.03
N ASP A 243 -14.20 -0.04 -23.93
CA ASP A 243 -14.84 -1.28 -24.42
C ASP A 243 -15.81 -1.85 -23.36
N PRO A 244 -17.11 -1.94 -23.66
CA PRO A 244 -18.10 -2.54 -22.75
C PRO A 244 -17.82 -4.03 -22.43
N LYS A 245 -17.15 -4.75 -23.30
CA LYS A 245 -16.80 -6.18 -23.06
C LYS A 245 -15.66 -6.31 -22.03
N CYS A 246 -14.74 -5.38 -22.03
CA CYS A 246 -13.63 -5.36 -21.06
C CYS A 246 -14.13 -4.79 -19.73
N ARG A 247 -14.65 -5.66 -18.87
CA ARG A 247 -15.22 -5.27 -17.57
C ARG A 247 -14.18 -5.16 -16.46
N PHE A 248 -13.06 -5.85 -16.57
CA PHE A 248 -12.13 -6.03 -15.47
C PHE A 248 -10.71 -5.57 -15.82
N LEU A 249 -10.05 -4.93 -14.86
CA LEU A 249 -8.62 -4.62 -14.93
C LEU A 249 -7.95 -5.23 -13.71
N VAL A 250 -6.91 -6.04 -13.92
CA VAL A 250 -6.13 -6.68 -12.87
C VAL A 250 -4.72 -6.09 -12.86
N GLY A 251 -4.23 -5.66 -11.70
CA GLY A 251 -2.90 -5.09 -11.64
C GLY A 251 -2.28 -5.05 -10.24
N THR A 252 -1.06 -4.51 -10.18
CA THR A 252 -0.43 -4.24 -8.88
C THR A 252 -0.63 -2.78 -8.47
N PRO A 253 -0.90 -2.49 -7.18
CA PRO A 253 -0.96 -1.11 -6.69
C PRO A 253 0.32 -0.33 -6.97
N SER A 254 1.46 -1.00 -7.02
CA SER A 254 2.76 -0.37 -7.29
C SER A 254 2.93 0.12 -8.73
N THR A 255 2.34 -0.55 -9.71
CA THR A 255 2.41 -0.14 -11.12
C THR A 255 1.23 0.75 -11.49
N GLY A 256 0.01 0.37 -11.08
CA GLY A 256 -1.21 1.10 -11.38
C GLY A 256 -1.43 2.34 -10.52
N GLY A 257 -0.69 2.49 -9.40
CA GLY A 257 -0.80 3.65 -8.52
C GLY A 257 -0.28 4.97 -9.10
N TYR A 258 0.40 4.98 -10.24
CA TYR A 258 0.98 6.19 -10.81
C TYR A 258 0.40 6.55 -12.18
N GLY A 259 -0.05 7.80 -12.32
CA GLY A 259 -0.27 8.46 -13.61
C GLY A 259 -1.44 8.00 -14.46
N ILE A 260 -2.21 6.97 -14.07
CA ILE A 260 -3.34 6.46 -14.86
C ILE A 260 -4.69 6.90 -14.29
N THR A 261 -5.70 6.95 -15.14
CA THR A 261 -7.08 7.26 -14.79
C THR A 261 -7.97 6.08 -15.13
N LEU A 262 -8.75 5.59 -14.16
CA LEU A 262 -9.59 4.39 -14.28
C LEU A 262 -11.04 4.67 -13.82
N THR A 263 -11.58 5.83 -14.18
CA THR A 263 -12.90 6.31 -13.76
C THR A 263 -14.08 5.55 -14.38
N ALA A 264 -13.84 4.68 -15.34
CA ALA A 264 -14.86 3.77 -15.85
C ALA A 264 -15.29 2.72 -14.79
N ALA A 265 -14.42 2.43 -13.82
CA ALA A 265 -14.74 1.55 -12.71
C ALA A 265 -15.37 2.31 -11.54
N ASN A 266 -16.35 1.69 -10.91
CA ASN A 266 -16.92 2.11 -9.64
C ASN A 266 -16.78 1.07 -8.53
N THR A 267 -16.11 -0.04 -8.82
CA THR A 267 -15.73 -1.08 -7.84
C THR A 267 -14.23 -1.30 -7.89
N VAL A 268 -13.59 -1.33 -6.73
CA VAL A 268 -12.16 -1.58 -6.57
C VAL A 268 -11.98 -2.69 -5.54
N ILE A 269 -11.38 -3.80 -5.94
CA ILE A 269 -11.23 -4.98 -5.12
C ILE A 269 -9.75 -5.14 -4.78
N TYR A 270 -9.43 -5.20 -3.50
CA TYR A 270 -8.10 -5.60 -3.04
C TYR A 270 -8.10 -7.10 -2.77
N TYR A 271 -7.67 -7.83 -3.77
CA TYR A 271 -7.46 -9.28 -3.66
C TYR A 271 -6.43 -9.60 -2.58
N SER A 272 -5.36 -8.81 -2.50
CA SER A 272 -4.38 -8.87 -1.44
C SER A 272 -3.87 -7.47 -1.11
N ASN A 273 -3.72 -7.15 0.19
CA ASN A 273 -3.22 -5.86 0.67
C ASN A 273 -1.73 -5.93 0.98
N GLY A 274 -0.98 -4.88 0.63
CA GLY A 274 0.40 -4.69 1.08
C GLY A 274 0.48 -3.78 2.31
N TYR A 275 1.66 -3.73 2.94
CA TYR A 275 1.94 -2.82 4.07
C TYR A 275 2.18 -1.36 3.66
N ASP A 276 2.14 -1.05 2.37
CA ASP A 276 2.49 0.27 1.83
C ASP A 276 1.25 1.16 1.69
N LEU A 277 1.06 2.06 2.66
CA LEU A 277 -0.07 2.98 2.68
C LEU A 277 -0.08 3.91 1.47
N GLU A 278 1.08 4.39 1.02
CA GLU A 278 1.17 5.28 -0.14
C GLU A 278 0.59 4.63 -1.39
N LYS A 279 1.00 3.39 -1.66
CA LYS A 279 0.46 2.62 -2.80
C LYS A 279 -1.03 2.34 -2.67
N ARG A 280 -1.51 2.07 -1.45
CA ARG A 280 -2.93 1.88 -1.19
C ARG A 280 -3.72 3.14 -1.54
N LEU A 281 -3.36 4.30 -1.00
CA LEU A 281 -4.04 5.57 -1.25
C LEU A 281 -3.98 5.96 -2.72
N GLN A 282 -2.82 5.86 -3.35
CA GLN A 282 -2.65 6.18 -4.76
C GLN A 282 -3.48 5.27 -5.67
N SER A 283 -3.61 3.97 -5.35
CA SER A 283 -4.41 3.04 -6.14
C SER A 283 -5.93 3.29 -5.97
N GLU A 284 -6.39 3.74 -4.81
CA GLU A 284 -7.77 4.18 -4.61
C GLU A 284 -8.10 5.39 -5.49
N ASP A 285 -7.18 6.34 -5.57
CA ASP A 285 -7.34 7.56 -6.34
C ASP A 285 -7.33 7.35 -7.86
N ARG A 286 -7.18 6.12 -8.34
CA ARG A 286 -7.32 5.82 -9.78
C ARG A 286 -8.79 5.78 -10.20
N ALA A 287 -9.68 5.28 -9.36
CA ALA A 287 -11.12 5.23 -9.61
C ALA A 287 -11.85 6.48 -9.07
N HIS A 288 -11.47 6.95 -7.86
CA HIS A 288 -12.08 8.11 -7.21
C HIS A 288 -11.33 9.40 -7.58
N ARG A 289 -11.65 9.92 -8.75
CA ARG A 289 -10.96 11.04 -9.39
C ARG A 289 -11.95 11.90 -10.18
N ILE A 290 -11.52 13.09 -10.57
CA ILE A 290 -12.28 13.98 -11.48
C ILE A 290 -12.78 13.18 -12.70
N GLY A 291 -14.08 13.24 -12.93
CA GLY A 291 -14.78 12.47 -13.98
C GLY A 291 -15.53 11.25 -13.46
N GLN A 292 -15.34 10.84 -12.19
CA GLN A 292 -16.15 9.80 -11.56
C GLN A 292 -17.55 10.36 -11.24
N LYS A 293 -18.57 9.62 -11.64
CA LYS A 293 -20.00 10.01 -11.47
C LYS A 293 -20.78 9.05 -10.57
N LYS A 294 -20.17 7.93 -10.17
CA LYS A 294 -20.79 6.89 -9.35
C LYS A 294 -20.05 6.76 -8.03
N ASN A 295 -20.76 6.36 -6.98
CA ASN A 295 -20.12 5.95 -5.72
C ASN A 295 -19.08 4.87 -5.99
N VAL A 296 -17.90 5.02 -5.41
CA VAL A 296 -16.83 4.03 -5.57
C VAL A 296 -16.82 3.11 -4.36
N THR A 297 -17.00 1.83 -4.60
CA THR A 297 -16.95 0.80 -3.56
C THR A 297 -15.59 0.12 -3.56
N TYR A 298 -14.93 0.14 -2.40
CA TYR A 298 -13.66 -0.53 -2.14
C TYR A 298 -13.93 -1.79 -1.33
N ILE A 299 -13.45 -2.93 -1.82
CA ILE A 299 -13.69 -4.24 -1.20
C ILE A 299 -12.36 -4.87 -0.86
N ASP A 300 -12.13 -5.16 0.42
CA ASP A 300 -10.95 -5.88 0.89
C ASP A 300 -11.29 -7.35 1.13
N ILE A 301 -10.61 -8.28 0.46
CA ILE A 301 -10.71 -9.72 0.74
C ILE A 301 -9.67 -10.06 1.82
N ILE A 302 -10.15 -10.56 2.96
CA ILE A 302 -9.34 -10.79 4.16
C ILE A 302 -9.50 -12.24 4.61
N ALA A 303 -8.40 -12.98 4.69
CA ALA A 303 -8.38 -14.29 5.31
C ALA A 303 -8.37 -14.14 6.85
N GLU A 304 -9.37 -14.71 7.51
CA GLU A 304 -9.55 -14.66 8.96
C GLU A 304 -8.40 -15.35 9.71
N ASP A 305 -8.07 -14.85 10.89
CA ASP A 305 -7.01 -15.35 11.79
C ASP A 305 -5.61 -15.40 11.15
N THR A 306 -5.35 -14.54 10.16
CA THR A 306 -4.09 -14.55 9.42
C THR A 306 -3.32 -13.23 9.45
N VAL A 307 -2.24 -13.21 8.70
CA VAL A 307 -1.43 -11.99 8.48
C VAL A 307 -2.21 -10.90 7.75
N ASP A 308 -3.26 -11.22 7.01
CA ASP A 308 -4.08 -10.24 6.29
C ASP A 308 -4.71 -9.22 7.23
N GLU A 309 -5.29 -9.69 8.35
CA GLU A 309 -5.83 -8.79 9.38
C GLU A 309 -4.76 -7.88 9.98
N LYS A 310 -3.53 -8.40 10.14
CA LYS A 310 -2.40 -7.61 10.64
C LYS A 310 -1.98 -6.53 9.65
N ILE A 311 -2.04 -6.82 8.34
CA ILE A 311 -1.76 -5.86 7.28
C ILE A 311 -2.80 -4.72 7.30
N VAL A 312 -4.08 -5.08 7.30
CA VAL A 312 -5.18 -4.09 7.34
C VAL A 312 -5.10 -3.22 8.60
N LYS A 313 -4.87 -3.83 9.77
CA LYS A 313 -4.66 -3.09 11.03
C LYS A 313 -3.45 -2.16 10.97
N ALA A 314 -2.35 -2.59 10.33
CA ALA A 314 -1.15 -1.77 10.19
C ALA A 314 -1.39 -0.56 9.26
N LEU A 315 -2.15 -0.74 8.17
CA LEU A 315 -2.56 0.35 7.31
C LEU A 315 -3.41 1.38 8.07
N ARG A 316 -4.41 0.91 8.84
CA ARG A 316 -5.26 1.76 9.68
C ARG A 316 -4.44 2.59 10.67
N ASN A 317 -3.51 1.96 11.39
CA ASN A 317 -2.66 2.66 12.36
C ASN A 317 -1.84 3.77 11.69
N LYS A 318 -1.33 3.55 10.48
CA LYS A 318 -0.57 4.56 9.74
C LYS A 318 -1.43 5.76 9.35
N ILE A 319 -2.69 5.53 8.99
CA ILE A 319 -3.63 6.60 8.67
C ILE A 319 -3.93 7.41 9.92
N ASN A 320 -4.23 6.76 11.04
CA ASN A 320 -4.53 7.45 12.29
C ASN A 320 -3.38 8.39 12.71
N ILE A 321 -2.14 7.91 12.63
CA ILE A 321 -0.95 8.72 12.95
C ILE A 321 -0.79 9.89 11.95
N ALA A 322 -1.01 9.64 10.67
CA ALA A 322 -0.93 10.68 9.66
C ALA A 322 -2.02 11.75 9.87
N SER A 323 -3.25 11.34 10.16
CA SER A 323 -4.38 12.23 10.44
C SER A 323 -4.12 13.11 11.67
N GLU A 324 -3.55 12.56 12.75
CA GLU A 324 -3.21 13.31 13.94
C GLU A 324 -2.20 14.44 13.66
N VAL A 325 -1.15 14.17 12.88
CA VAL A 325 -0.14 15.17 12.51
C VAL A 325 -0.67 16.22 11.54
N LEU A 326 -1.54 15.80 10.61
CA LEU A 326 -2.05 16.64 9.55
C LEU A 326 -3.35 17.37 9.93
N GLY A 327 -3.89 17.14 11.14
CA GLY A 327 -5.12 17.74 11.63
C GLY A 327 -6.37 17.27 10.89
N GLU A 328 -6.37 16.01 10.38
CA GLU A 328 -7.51 15.42 9.70
C GLU A 328 -8.45 14.71 10.69
N GLU A 329 -9.75 14.69 10.36
CA GLU A 329 -10.65 13.75 11.00
C GLU A 329 -10.31 12.30 10.60
N LEU A 330 -10.41 11.39 11.55
CA LEU A 330 -10.12 9.97 11.33
C LEU A 330 -11.08 9.40 10.27
N LYS A 331 -10.51 8.86 9.19
CA LYS A 331 -11.30 8.22 8.14
C LYS A 331 -11.62 6.78 8.51
N ASP A 332 -12.90 6.45 8.53
CA ASP A 332 -13.42 5.10 8.84
C ASP A 332 -13.43 4.19 7.60
N TRP A 333 -12.29 3.97 6.95
CA TRP A 333 -12.28 3.24 5.69
C TRP A 333 -11.54 1.89 5.70
N ILE A 334 -10.90 1.46 6.79
CA ILE A 334 -10.32 0.11 6.89
C ILE A 334 -10.82 -0.60 8.14
#